data_baea0b5112a00517a949e81d9eb5488b
#
_entry.id   baea0b5112a00517a949e81d9eb5488b
#
_cell.length_a   1.000
_cell.length_b   1.000
_cell.length_c   1.000
_cell.angle_alpha   90.00
_cell.angle_beta   90.00
_cell.angle_gamma   90.00
#
_symmetry.space_group_name_H-M   'P 1'
#
loop_
_entity.id
_entity.type
_entity.pdbx_description
1 polymer ?
#
loop_
_entity_poly.entity_id
_entity_poly.type
_entity_poly.pdbx_seq_one_letter_code
_entity_poly.pdbx_strand_id
1 'polypeptide(L)'
;AHYFLLSEQIKSVVALGVKLDENGEVKRAGGYLIQLLPGVEDGFIDKLENKLLQIRTITELLEGGMSLEQIVELLYEDISVFEDETDVDGAHKKVYVEDFEILEKSDLEYKCNCTRDKFYRGLITLGKDEINKILEEEGKIETECHFCRKKYEFTKDDFNWD
;
A
#
# COMPACT_ATOMS: atom_id res chain seq x y z
N ALA A 1 -3.07 -0.08 -8.70
CA ALA A 1 -3.36 0.98 -9.67
C ALA A 1 -4.84 1.02 -10.06
N HIS A 2 -5.43 -0.10 -10.52
CA HIS A 2 -6.82 -0.15 -11.03
C HIS A 2 -7.87 0.39 -10.05
N TYR A 3 -7.79 0.03 -8.77
CA TYR A 3 -8.66 0.57 -7.72
C TYR A 3 -8.59 2.09 -7.63
N PHE A 4 -7.38 2.67 -7.57
CA PHE A 4 -7.20 4.13 -7.49
C PHE A 4 -7.78 4.84 -8.72
N LEU A 5 -7.61 4.25 -9.90
CA LEU A 5 -8.16 4.83 -11.13
C LEU A 5 -9.69 4.82 -11.15
N LEU A 6 -10.33 3.69 -10.79
CA LEU A 6 -11.79 3.54 -10.91
C LEU A 6 -12.55 4.15 -9.74
N SER A 7 -12.04 3.99 -8.51
CA SER A 7 -12.76 4.41 -7.31
C SER A 7 -12.40 5.82 -6.87
N GLU A 8 -11.13 6.22 -7.03
CA GLU A 8 -10.63 7.51 -6.58
C GLU A 8 -10.30 8.46 -7.73
N GLN A 9 -10.37 7.99 -8.97
CA GLN A 9 -10.06 8.74 -10.19
C GLN A 9 -8.62 9.31 -10.21
N ILE A 10 -7.70 8.63 -9.51
CA ILE A 10 -6.29 9.02 -9.41
C ILE A 10 -5.46 8.09 -10.29
N LYS A 11 -4.77 8.64 -11.28
CA LYS A 11 -3.77 7.91 -12.06
C LYS A 11 -2.63 7.51 -11.14
N SER A 12 -2.31 6.22 -11.07
CA SER A 12 -1.36 5.69 -10.09
C SER A 12 -0.50 4.59 -10.67
N VAL A 13 0.75 4.55 -10.24
CA VAL A 13 1.66 3.41 -10.45
C VAL A 13 1.90 2.71 -9.12
N VAL A 14 1.79 1.40 -9.10
CA VAL A 14 2.04 0.57 -7.91
C VAL A 14 3.07 -0.48 -8.28
N ALA A 15 4.16 -0.51 -7.55
CA ALA A 15 5.16 -1.56 -7.63
C ALA A 15 5.33 -2.21 -6.25
N LEU A 16 5.21 -3.53 -6.20
CA LEU A 16 5.39 -4.33 -4.99
C LEU A 16 6.32 -5.49 -5.31
N GLY A 17 7.14 -5.85 -4.36
CA GLY A 17 8.04 -6.98 -4.52
C GLY A 17 8.39 -7.66 -3.21
N VAL A 18 8.53 -8.98 -3.28
CA VAL A 18 8.98 -9.82 -2.18
C VAL A 18 10.09 -10.74 -2.71
N LYS A 19 11.17 -10.82 -1.99
CA LYS A 19 12.25 -11.77 -2.21
C LYS A 19 12.29 -12.76 -1.07
N LEU A 20 12.23 -14.05 -1.39
CA LEU A 20 12.39 -15.13 -0.44
C LEU A 20 13.83 -15.63 -0.45
N ASP A 21 14.30 -16.15 0.67
CA ASP A 21 15.55 -16.90 0.78
C ASP A 21 15.36 -18.38 0.38
N GLU A 22 16.42 -19.16 0.52
CA GLU A 22 16.42 -20.60 0.17
C GLU A 22 15.49 -21.44 1.05
N ASN A 23 15.12 -20.93 2.23
CA ASN A 23 14.22 -21.59 3.18
C ASN A 23 12.76 -21.17 2.98
N GLY A 24 12.50 -20.23 2.06
CA GLY A 24 11.17 -19.68 1.82
C GLY A 24 10.80 -18.54 2.78
N GLU A 25 11.74 -18.01 3.55
CA GLU A 25 11.52 -16.87 4.42
C GLU A 25 11.69 -15.55 3.65
N VAL A 26 10.99 -14.50 4.10
CA VAL A 26 11.06 -13.17 3.46
C VAL A 26 12.42 -12.55 3.74
N LYS A 27 13.26 -12.47 2.73
CA LYS A 27 14.58 -11.81 2.78
C LYS A 27 14.47 -10.30 2.62
N ARG A 28 13.63 -9.86 1.67
CA ARG A 28 13.35 -8.45 1.38
C ARG A 28 11.92 -8.32 0.91
N ALA A 29 11.24 -7.27 1.34
CA ALA A 29 9.94 -6.87 0.84
C ALA A 29 9.87 -5.35 0.78
N GLY A 30 9.20 -4.82 -0.22
CA GLY A 30 9.02 -3.39 -0.37
C GLY A 30 8.18 -3.04 -1.59
N GLY A 31 7.94 -1.75 -1.75
CA GLY A 31 7.18 -1.25 -2.86
C GLY A 31 7.15 0.27 -2.87
N TYR A 32 6.54 0.81 -3.92
CA TYR A 32 6.21 2.22 -4.00
C TYR A 32 4.85 2.41 -4.64
N LEU A 33 4.23 3.50 -4.28
CA LEU A 33 3.00 4.01 -4.88
C LEU A 33 3.29 5.43 -5.37
N ILE A 34 3.13 5.66 -6.66
CA ILE A 34 3.20 6.99 -7.26
C ILE A 34 1.78 7.38 -7.65
N GLN A 35 1.32 8.53 -7.20
CA GLN A 35 0.02 9.10 -7.55
C GLN A 35 0.22 10.44 -8.21
N LEU A 36 -0.41 10.63 -9.38
CA LEU A 36 -0.32 11.89 -10.11
C LEU A 36 -1.32 12.89 -9.55
N LEU A 37 -0.85 14.09 -9.29
CA LEU A 37 -1.73 15.19 -8.91
C LEU A 37 -2.57 15.66 -10.11
N PRO A 38 -3.75 16.26 -9.88
CA PRO A 38 -4.54 16.83 -10.95
C PRO A 38 -3.79 17.91 -11.73
N GLY A 39 -3.89 17.90 -13.06
CA GLY A 39 -3.26 18.89 -13.91
C GLY A 39 -1.82 18.57 -14.37
N VAL A 40 -1.32 17.38 -14.03
CA VAL A 40 -0.03 16.91 -14.56
C VAL A 40 -0.11 16.75 -16.08
N GLU A 41 0.87 17.32 -16.79
CA GLU A 41 0.95 17.26 -18.25
C GLU A 41 1.26 15.84 -18.78
N ASP A 42 0.72 15.50 -19.95
CA ASP A 42 0.93 14.18 -20.56
C ASP A 42 2.43 13.90 -20.82
N GLY A 43 3.22 14.92 -21.17
CA GLY A 43 4.67 14.79 -21.34
C GLY A 43 5.44 14.37 -20.09
N PHE A 44 4.94 14.72 -18.89
CA PHE A 44 5.49 14.21 -17.63
C PHE A 44 5.16 12.74 -17.44
N ILE A 45 3.93 12.35 -17.78
CA ILE A 45 3.48 10.96 -17.69
C ILE A 45 4.34 10.05 -18.55
N ASP A 46 4.59 10.45 -19.80
CA ASP A 46 5.44 9.70 -20.73
C ASP A 46 6.87 9.53 -20.19
N LYS A 47 7.44 10.58 -19.59
CA LYS A 47 8.78 10.51 -18.97
C LYS A 47 8.79 9.55 -17.78
N LEU A 48 7.79 9.63 -16.91
CA LEU A 48 7.66 8.73 -15.75
C LEU A 48 7.53 7.28 -16.20
N GLU A 49 6.68 6.98 -17.17
CA GLU A 49 6.52 5.64 -17.71
C GLU A 49 7.82 5.11 -18.31
N ASN A 50 8.51 5.90 -19.12
CA ASN A 50 9.80 5.51 -19.68
C ASN A 50 10.87 5.25 -18.61
N LYS A 51 10.91 6.07 -17.56
CA LYS A 51 11.81 5.88 -16.41
C LYS A 51 11.52 4.57 -15.70
N LEU A 52 10.26 4.31 -15.40
CA LEU A 52 9.84 3.10 -14.69
C LEU A 52 10.12 1.81 -15.48
N LEU A 53 10.09 1.85 -16.79
CA LEU A 53 10.48 0.72 -17.65
C LEU A 53 11.98 0.40 -17.62
N GLN A 54 12.81 1.37 -17.26
CA GLN A 54 14.27 1.24 -17.24
C GLN A 54 14.82 0.90 -15.85
N ILE A 55 14.07 1.16 -14.80
CA ILE A 55 14.50 0.92 -13.42
C ILE A 55 14.37 -0.57 -13.09
N ARG A 56 15.36 -1.08 -12.37
CA ARG A 56 15.32 -2.43 -11.79
C ARG A 56 14.13 -2.59 -10.85
N THR A 57 13.71 -3.82 -10.61
CA THR A 57 12.62 -4.11 -9.68
C THR A 57 12.93 -3.61 -8.27
N ILE A 58 11.91 -3.25 -7.51
CA ILE A 58 12.09 -2.78 -6.12
C ILE A 58 12.86 -3.78 -5.25
N THR A 59 12.66 -5.07 -5.48
CA THR A 59 13.41 -6.13 -4.76
C THR A 59 14.88 -6.13 -5.09
N GLU A 60 15.27 -5.91 -6.35
CA GLU A 60 16.66 -5.82 -6.78
C GLU A 60 17.34 -4.56 -6.23
N LEU A 61 16.63 -3.43 -6.17
CA LEU A 61 17.14 -2.21 -5.58
C LEU A 61 17.42 -2.38 -4.08
N LEU A 62 16.46 -2.95 -3.34
CA LEU A 62 16.60 -3.24 -1.92
C LEU A 62 17.67 -4.30 -1.63
N GLU A 63 17.81 -5.31 -2.49
CA GLU A 63 18.87 -6.33 -2.39
C GLU A 63 20.26 -5.75 -2.65
N GLY A 64 20.34 -4.76 -3.56
CA GLY A 64 21.54 -3.96 -3.82
C GLY A 64 21.93 -3.01 -2.68
N GLY A 65 21.15 -2.95 -1.60
CA GLY A 65 21.43 -2.14 -0.42
C GLY A 65 21.03 -0.67 -0.54
N MET A 66 20.24 -0.32 -1.54
CA MET A 66 19.74 1.07 -1.65
C MET A 66 18.76 1.39 -0.49
N SER A 67 18.92 2.57 0.09
CA SER A 67 17.96 3.11 1.05
C SER A 67 16.65 3.54 0.36
N LEU A 68 15.59 3.74 1.12
CA LEU A 68 14.33 4.23 0.57
C LEU A 68 14.49 5.62 -0.06
N GLU A 69 15.30 6.50 0.56
CA GLU A 69 15.62 7.81 0.03
C GLU A 69 16.32 7.72 -1.33
N GLN A 70 17.33 6.88 -1.43
CA GLN A 70 18.04 6.65 -2.71
C GLN A 70 17.12 6.08 -3.80
N ILE A 71 16.15 5.26 -3.42
CA ILE A 71 15.14 4.75 -4.37
C ILE A 71 14.23 5.89 -4.84
N VAL A 72 13.79 6.77 -3.92
CA VAL A 72 12.99 7.95 -4.28
C VAL A 72 13.80 8.90 -5.19
N GLU A 73 15.05 9.19 -4.85
CA GLU A 73 15.95 9.98 -5.69
C GLU A 73 16.08 9.38 -7.09
N LEU A 74 16.33 8.08 -7.19
CA LEU A 74 16.43 7.36 -8.47
C LEU A 74 15.12 7.44 -9.27
N LEU A 75 13.96 7.34 -8.62
CA LEU A 75 12.64 7.46 -9.26
C LEU A 75 12.41 8.88 -9.79
N TYR A 76 12.94 9.88 -9.09
CA TYR A 76 12.74 11.30 -9.40
C TYR A 76 13.79 11.86 -10.38
N GLU A 77 14.94 11.23 -10.48
CA GLU A 77 16.01 11.59 -11.40
C GLU A 77 15.49 11.59 -12.85
N ASP A 78 15.79 12.63 -13.63
CA ASP A 78 15.37 12.85 -15.03
C ASP A 78 13.85 13.07 -15.24
N ILE A 79 13.03 13.08 -14.19
CA ILE A 79 11.59 13.39 -14.30
C ILE A 79 11.34 14.86 -13.96
N SER A 80 12.33 15.55 -13.39
CA SER A 80 12.24 16.96 -12.98
C SER A 80 11.50 17.80 -14.02
N VAL A 81 10.44 18.46 -13.55
CA VAL A 81 9.59 19.32 -14.38
C VAL A 81 10.40 20.54 -14.78
N PHE A 82 10.48 20.78 -16.08
CA PHE A 82 10.99 22.04 -16.60
C PHE A 82 9.82 23.02 -16.54
N GLU A 83 9.83 23.99 -15.64
CA GLU A 83 9.00 25.16 -15.79
C GLU A 83 9.67 26.10 -16.78
N ASP A 84 9.00 26.38 -17.90
CA ASP A 84 9.39 27.44 -18.80
C ASP A 84 8.99 28.77 -18.16
N GLU A 85 9.87 29.34 -17.35
CA GLU A 85 9.73 30.75 -16.97
C GLU A 85 10.21 31.64 -18.11
N THR A 86 9.31 32.42 -18.66
CA THR A 86 9.66 33.56 -19.54
C THR A 86 10.08 34.72 -18.64
N ASP A 87 11.34 35.11 -18.74
CA ASP A 87 11.81 36.33 -18.10
C ASP A 87 11.22 37.59 -18.78
N VAL A 88 11.41 38.76 -18.15
CA VAL A 88 10.92 40.06 -18.64
C VAL A 88 11.41 40.43 -20.03
N ASP A 89 12.45 39.78 -20.53
CA ASP A 89 13.05 39.97 -21.86
C ASP A 89 12.55 38.94 -22.88
N GLY A 90 11.65 38.02 -22.52
CA GLY A 90 11.07 37.00 -23.38
C GLY A 90 12.00 35.80 -23.62
N ALA A 91 13.08 35.66 -22.86
CA ALA A 91 13.94 34.49 -22.91
C ALA A 91 13.35 33.35 -22.05
N HIS A 92 13.22 32.19 -22.67
CA HIS A 92 12.81 30.98 -21.95
C HIS A 92 13.92 30.49 -21.03
N LYS A 93 13.69 30.59 -19.73
CA LYS A 93 14.56 30.01 -18.70
C LYS A 93 13.98 28.70 -18.23
N LYS A 94 14.68 27.61 -18.48
CA LYS A 94 14.34 26.31 -17.90
C LYS A 94 14.71 26.32 -16.42
N VAL A 95 13.72 26.32 -15.55
CA VAL A 95 13.92 26.14 -14.11
C VAL A 95 13.76 24.66 -13.80
N TYR A 96 14.83 24.05 -13.29
CA TYR A 96 14.77 22.72 -12.75
C TYR A 96 14.11 22.79 -11.36
N VAL A 97 12.95 22.20 -11.18
CA VAL A 97 12.41 21.94 -9.84
C VAL A 97 13.03 20.63 -9.37
N GLU A 98 14.14 20.75 -8.63
CA GLU A 98 14.95 19.60 -8.19
C GLU A 98 14.50 18.99 -6.85
N ASP A 99 13.48 19.52 -6.17
CA ASP A 99 13.23 19.14 -4.79
C ASP A 99 11.95 18.29 -4.62
N PHE A 100 12.13 17.03 -4.26
CA PHE A 100 11.08 16.28 -3.57
C PHE A 100 11.21 16.53 -2.05
N GLU A 101 10.08 16.62 -1.37
CA GLU A 101 10.02 16.77 0.08
C GLU A 101 9.62 15.44 0.72
N ILE A 102 10.39 14.97 1.71
CA ILE A 102 10.01 13.84 2.55
C ILE A 102 9.08 14.36 3.65
N LEU A 103 7.79 14.16 3.49
CA LEU A 103 6.78 14.65 4.44
C LEU A 103 6.78 13.84 5.74
N GLU A 104 6.96 12.51 5.66
CA GLU A 104 6.90 11.64 6.83
C GLU A 104 7.79 10.40 6.65
N LYS A 105 8.36 9.93 7.75
CA LYS A 105 9.03 8.64 7.88
C LYS A 105 8.44 7.89 9.06
N SER A 106 8.07 6.63 8.85
CA SER A 106 7.55 5.77 9.91
C SER A 106 8.12 4.36 9.80
N ASP A 107 8.26 3.72 10.95
CA ASP A 107 8.66 2.32 11.00
C ASP A 107 7.51 1.41 10.57
N LEU A 108 7.82 0.32 9.89
CA LEU A 108 6.87 -0.69 9.46
C LEU A 108 6.97 -1.92 10.35
N GLU A 109 5.83 -2.41 10.81
CA GLU A 109 5.72 -3.68 11.51
C GLU A 109 4.61 -4.55 10.92
N TYR A 110 4.81 -5.87 10.89
CA TYR A 110 3.72 -6.79 10.59
C TYR A 110 2.83 -6.94 11.82
N LYS A 111 1.78 -6.13 11.88
CA LYS A 111 0.86 -6.09 13.01
C LYS A 111 -0.58 -6.20 12.56
N CYS A 112 -1.27 -7.17 13.12
CA CYS A 112 -2.70 -7.30 12.92
C CYS A 112 -3.49 -6.70 14.07
N ASN A 113 -4.43 -5.84 13.76
CA ASN A 113 -5.35 -5.23 14.73
C ASN A 113 -6.61 -6.07 14.98
N CYS A 114 -6.60 -7.37 14.62
CA CYS A 114 -7.70 -8.25 14.94
C CYS A 114 -7.74 -8.56 16.45
N THR A 115 -8.93 -8.57 17.00
CA THR A 115 -9.18 -8.94 18.40
C THR A 115 -10.38 -9.85 18.47
N ARG A 116 -10.47 -10.65 19.55
CA ARG A 116 -11.64 -11.49 19.82
C ARG A 116 -12.93 -10.65 19.89
N ASP A 117 -12.84 -9.46 20.50
CA ASP A 117 -13.97 -8.53 20.63
C ASP A 117 -14.48 -8.03 19.27
N LYS A 118 -13.58 -7.74 18.32
CA LYS A 118 -14.01 -7.36 16.95
C LYS A 118 -14.78 -8.46 16.25
N PHE A 119 -14.32 -9.71 16.37
CA PHE A 119 -15.05 -10.86 15.82
C PHE A 119 -16.37 -11.10 16.54
N TYR A 120 -16.39 -11.00 17.87
CA TYR A 120 -17.61 -11.09 18.67
C TYR A 120 -18.67 -10.08 18.22
N ARG A 121 -18.30 -8.80 18.09
CA ARG A 121 -19.22 -7.76 17.57
C ARG A 121 -19.72 -8.07 16.16
N GLY A 122 -18.88 -8.62 15.30
CA GLY A 122 -19.29 -9.08 13.97
C GLY A 122 -20.31 -10.22 14.06
N LEU A 123 -20.08 -11.21 14.94
CA LEU A 123 -21.00 -12.33 15.13
C LEU A 123 -22.36 -11.87 15.64
N ILE A 124 -22.41 -10.95 16.60
CA ILE A 124 -23.69 -10.43 17.13
C ILE A 124 -24.59 -9.86 16.04
N THR A 125 -24.02 -9.33 14.95
CA THR A 125 -24.82 -8.79 13.84
C THR A 125 -25.61 -9.85 13.08
N LEU A 126 -25.29 -11.14 13.23
CA LEU A 126 -26.06 -12.25 12.65
C LEU A 126 -27.40 -12.45 13.37
N GLY A 127 -27.51 -11.96 14.61
CA GLY A 127 -28.69 -12.10 15.44
C GLY A 127 -28.70 -13.39 16.30
N LYS A 128 -29.53 -13.35 17.36
CA LYS A 128 -29.60 -14.40 18.38
C LYS A 128 -29.97 -15.77 17.82
N ASP A 129 -30.95 -15.80 16.93
CA ASP A 129 -31.48 -17.06 16.40
C ASP A 129 -30.46 -17.80 15.54
N GLU A 130 -29.74 -17.08 14.69
CA GLU A 130 -28.72 -17.69 13.84
C GLU A 130 -27.51 -18.18 14.62
N ILE A 131 -27.06 -17.40 15.62
CA ILE A 131 -25.96 -17.80 16.49
C ILE A 131 -26.34 -19.05 17.30
N ASN A 132 -27.54 -19.11 17.88
CA ASN A 132 -28.00 -20.27 18.64
C ASN A 132 -28.08 -21.51 17.75
N LYS A 133 -28.58 -21.36 16.53
CA LYS A 133 -28.64 -22.46 15.57
C LYS A 133 -27.25 -23.04 15.27
N ILE A 134 -26.27 -22.19 14.98
CA ILE A 134 -24.89 -22.63 14.72
C ILE A 134 -24.30 -23.33 15.96
N LEU A 135 -24.53 -22.78 17.16
CA LEU A 135 -24.04 -23.36 18.40
C LEU A 135 -24.70 -24.69 18.73
N GLU A 136 -25.96 -24.90 18.36
CA GLU A 136 -26.68 -26.19 18.53
C GLU A 136 -26.16 -27.24 17.54
N GLU A 137 -25.86 -26.84 16.30
CA GLU A 137 -25.37 -27.73 15.24
C GLU A 137 -23.90 -28.10 15.42
N GLU A 138 -23.03 -27.11 15.74
CA GLU A 138 -21.57 -27.26 15.71
C GLU A 138 -20.92 -27.24 17.12
N GLY A 139 -21.67 -26.87 18.17
CA GLY A 139 -21.19 -26.75 19.53
C GLY A 139 -20.34 -25.51 19.82
N LYS A 140 -19.72 -24.90 18.80
CA LYS A 140 -18.91 -23.69 18.87
C LYS A 140 -18.90 -22.95 17.55
N ILE A 141 -18.56 -21.67 17.58
CA ILE A 141 -18.32 -20.87 16.38
C ILE A 141 -16.82 -20.62 16.26
N GLU A 142 -16.21 -21.04 15.16
CA GLU A 142 -14.82 -20.72 14.83
C GLU A 142 -14.76 -19.61 13.82
N THR A 143 -13.87 -18.62 14.04
CA THR A 143 -13.58 -17.56 13.09
C THR A 143 -12.07 -17.45 12.86
N GLU A 144 -11.67 -17.09 11.67
CA GLU A 144 -10.27 -16.91 11.31
C GLU A 144 -10.04 -15.52 10.73
N CYS A 145 -8.99 -14.86 11.20
CA CYS A 145 -8.58 -13.59 10.62
C CYS A 145 -7.93 -13.80 9.25
N HIS A 146 -8.51 -13.24 8.18
CA HIS A 146 -7.96 -13.36 6.83
C HIS A 146 -6.55 -12.78 6.68
N PHE A 147 -6.18 -11.79 7.52
CA PHE A 147 -4.86 -11.15 7.46
C PHE A 147 -3.77 -11.98 8.16
N CYS A 148 -3.95 -12.31 9.45
CA CYS A 148 -2.91 -12.98 10.25
C CYS A 148 -3.17 -14.45 10.54
N ARG A 149 -4.27 -14.99 10.05
CA ARG A 149 -4.71 -16.39 10.26
C ARG A 149 -4.96 -16.81 11.70
N LYS A 150 -5.01 -15.84 12.61
CA LYS A 150 -5.36 -16.12 14.00
C LYS A 150 -6.80 -16.59 14.10
N LYS A 151 -6.99 -17.71 14.79
CA LYS A 151 -8.31 -18.29 15.04
C LYS A 151 -8.89 -17.83 16.37
N TYR A 152 -10.19 -17.66 16.40
CA TYR A 152 -10.97 -17.33 17.59
C TYR A 152 -12.15 -18.26 17.67
N GLU A 153 -12.37 -18.81 18.86
CA GLU A 153 -13.50 -19.69 19.15
C GLU A 153 -14.47 -19.00 20.10
N PHE A 154 -15.75 -19.23 19.86
CA PHE A 154 -16.85 -18.71 20.66
C PHE A 154 -17.80 -19.85 21.00
N THR A 155 -18.19 -19.91 22.26
CA THR A 155 -19.12 -20.89 22.81
C THR A 155 -20.40 -20.22 23.29
N LYS A 156 -21.38 -21.00 23.74
CA LYS A 156 -22.65 -20.47 24.23
C LYS A 156 -22.45 -19.48 25.39
N ASP A 157 -21.44 -19.70 26.23
CA ASP A 157 -21.13 -18.84 27.37
C ASP A 157 -20.67 -17.44 27.01
N ASP A 158 -20.23 -17.27 25.77
CA ASP A 158 -19.80 -15.96 25.25
C ASP A 158 -20.97 -15.04 24.88
N PHE A 159 -22.14 -15.61 24.60
CA PHE A 159 -23.31 -14.88 24.14
C PHE A 159 -24.37 -14.76 25.24
N ASN A 160 -24.27 -13.67 26.02
CA ASN A 160 -25.31 -13.32 27.01
C ASN A 160 -26.31 -12.40 26.32
N TRP A 161 -27.48 -12.98 26.01
CA TRP A 161 -28.60 -12.24 25.43
C TRP A 161 -29.54 -11.78 26.56
N ASP A 162 -29.19 -10.68 27.23
CA ASP A 162 -30.11 -9.99 28.16
C ASP A 162 -31.08 -9.08 27.38
#